data_86a8356fcab9ebd432edb627b967395e
#
_entry.id   86a8356fcab9ebd432edb627b967395e
#
_cell.length_a   1.000
_cell.length_b   1.000
_cell.length_c   1.000
_cell.angle_alpha   90.00
_cell.angle_beta   90.00
_cell.angle_gamma   90.00
#
_symmetry.space_group_name_H-M   'P 1'
#
loop_
_entity.id
_entity.type
_entity.pdbx_description
1 polymer ?
#
loop_
_entity_poly.entity_id
_entity_poly.type
_entity_poly.pdbx_seq_one_letter_code
_entity_poly.pdbx_strand_id
1 'polypeptide(L)'
;IYIITAAGVLSGVFMPMLGKIKQKSQEAYLDYMSAFLFVNTVFTGILAVVAYIFMPEILDLLMAQASAETRELSVELSRILLWSPILFSLANTFSSFLMDNKHYFAYSLGPVLYNVGIIASLFLFAGDLGIKAAVYGVVFGLILMLCVRLLDFKTLNFKLRFRFWDKHIVESLKLAVFKVASILTVQISVMVFSYVAFSLIEGSLSAYNYAKNVQS
;
A
#
# COMPACT_ATOMS: atom_id res chain seq x y z
N ILE A 1 -4.66 -1.14 -5.97
CA ILE A 1 -3.33 -0.50 -6.10
C ILE A 1 -2.39 -1.04 -5.02
N TYR A 2 -2.71 -0.91 -3.72
CA TYR A 2 -1.84 -1.32 -2.60
C TYR A 2 -1.32 -2.76 -2.69
N ILE A 3 -2.19 -3.73 -2.94
CA ILE A 3 -1.81 -5.16 -3.00
C ILE A 3 -0.81 -5.42 -4.14
N ILE A 4 -0.99 -4.76 -5.28
CA ILE A 4 -0.13 -4.93 -6.45
C ILE A 4 1.23 -4.28 -6.22
N THR A 5 1.26 -3.05 -5.72
CA THR A 5 2.50 -2.26 -5.63
C THR A 5 3.30 -2.52 -4.36
N ALA A 6 2.68 -2.40 -3.21
CA ALA A 6 3.41 -2.43 -1.94
C ALA A 6 3.56 -3.85 -1.37
N ALA A 7 2.48 -4.63 -1.28
CA ALA A 7 2.57 -5.94 -0.65
C ALA A 7 3.22 -7.00 -1.56
N GLY A 8 2.85 -7.02 -2.84
CA GLY A 8 3.28 -8.07 -3.76
C GLY A 8 4.70 -7.89 -4.27
N VAL A 9 5.01 -6.71 -4.78
CA VAL A 9 6.34 -6.45 -5.39
C VAL A 9 7.42 -6.30 -4.33
N LEU A 10 7.12 -5.61 -3.22
CA LEU A 10 8.09 -5.42 -2.14
C LEU A 10 8.51 -6.75 -1.50
N SER A 11 7.56 -7.56 -1.06
CA SER A 11 7.87 -8.81 -0.37
C SER A 11 8.46 -9.88 -1.32
N GLY A 12 7.95 -9.96 -2.55
CA GLY A 12 8.31 -11.03 -3.48
C GLY A 12 9.51 -10.75 -4.37
N VAL A 13 9.87 -9.48 -4.58
CA VAL A 13 10.93 -9.08 -5.51
C VAL A 13 12.00 -8.23 -4.82
N PHE A 14 11.60 -7.16 -4.17
CA PHE A 14 12.54 -6.19 -3.60
C PHE A 14 13.43 -6.79 -2.50
N MET A 15 12.84 -7.48 -1.52
CA MET A 15 13.60 -8.08 -0.42
C MET A 15 14.63 -9.12 -0.86
N PRO A 16 14.30 -10.11 -1.71
CA PRO A 16 15.29 -11.07 -2.21
C PRO A 16 16.42 -10.41 -3.00
N MET A 17 16.10 -9.38 -3.80
CA MET A 17 17.13 -8.65 -4.56
C MET A 17 18.03 -7.82 -3.66
N LEU A 18 17.47 -7.14 -2.65
CA LEU A 18 18.26 -6.44 -1.63
C LEU A 18 19.28 -7.36 -0.97
N GLY A 19 18.87 -8.54 -0.50
CA GLY A 19 19.74 -9.52 0.14
C GLY A 19 20.86 -10.01 -0.77
N LYS A 20 20.59 -10.27 -2.07
CA LYS A 20 21.61 -10.66 -3.06
C LYS A 20 22.65 -9.57 -3.31
N ILE A 21 22.20 -8.31 -3.41
CA ILE A 21 23.06 -7.17 -3.73
C ILE A 21 23.93 -6.80 -2.52
N LYS A 22 23.37 -6.86 -1.30
CA LYS A 22 24.10 -6.59 -0.06
C LYS A 22 25.34 -7.45 0.11
N GLN A 23 25.29 -8.72 -0.31
CA GLN A 23 26.42 -9.64 -0.25
C GLN A 23 27.57 -9.26 -1.20
N LYS A 24 27.29 -8.46 -2.23
CA LYS A 24 28.27 -8.08 -3.25
C LYS A 24 28.93 -6.73 -2.98
N SER A 25 28.14 -5.72 -2.63
CA SER A 25 28.63 -4.36 -2.44
C SER A 25 27.60 -3.52 -1.67
N GLN A 26 28.07 -2.85 -0.61
CA GLN A 26 27.28 -1.88 0.14
C GLN A 26 26.84 -0.67 -0.71
N GLU A 27 27.71 -0.26 -1.65
CA GLU A 27 27.40 0.84 -2.56
C GLU A 27 26.26 0.47 -3.52
N ALA A 28 26.35 -0.70 -4.17
CA ALA A 28 25.30 -1.21 -5.05
C ALA A 28 23.97 -1.44 -4.29
N TYR A 29 24.01 -1.82 -3.03
CA TYR A 29 22.86 -1.98 -2.17
C TYR A 29 22.10 -0.65 -1.95
N LEU A 30 22.83 0.44 -1.67
CA LEU A 30 22.22 1.77 -1.49
C LEU A 30 21.72 2.35 -2.82
N ASP A 31 22.45 2.12 -3.90
CA ASP A 31 22.06 2.53 -5.24
C ASP A 31 20.75 1.85 -5.68
N TYR A 32 20.66 0.53 -5.47
CA TYR A 32 19.46 -0.23 -5.78
C TYR A 32 18.26 0.21 -4.92
N MET A 33 18.46 0.40 -3.60
CA MET A 33 17.41 0.89 -2.72
C MET A 33 16.86 2.25 -3.18
N SER A 34 17.78 3.18 -3.50
CA SER A 34 17.41 4.53 -3.94
C SER A 34 16.67 4.52 -5.27
N ALA A 35 17.14 3.73 -6.24
CA ALA A 35 16.49 3.57 -7.53
C ALA A 35 15.10 2.89 -7.39
N PHE A 36 15.00 1.86 -6.55
CA PHE A 36 13.73 1.19 -6.29
C PHE A 36 12.72 2.13 -5.62
N LEU A 37 13.14 2.89 -4.60
CA LEU A 37 12.30 3.88 -3.93
C LEU A 37 11.72 4.87 -4.95
N PHE A 38 12.57 5.41 -5.84
CA PHE A 38 12.15 6.34 -6.87
C PHE A 38 11.15 5.70 -7.85
N VAL A 39 11.52 4.57 -8.46
CA VAL A 39 10.69 3.89 -9.47
C VAL A 39 9.34 3.47 -8.87
N ASN A 40 9.34 2.90 -7.67
CA ASN A 40 8.13 2.46 -6.99
C ASN A 40 7.22 3.63 -6.61
N THR A 41 7.79 4.75 -6.15
CA THR A 41 7.02 5.96 -5.82
C THR A 41 6.41 6.59 -7.07
N VAL A 42 7.18 6.72 -8.15
CA VAL A 42 6.69 7.27 -9.44
C VAL A 42 5.60 6.37 -10.01
N PHE A 43 5.81 5.07 -10.04
CA PHE A 43 4.82 4.10 -10.54
C PHE A 43 3.52 4.16 -9.75
N THR A 44 3.61 4.15 -8.41
CA THR A 44 2.42 4.25 -7.54
C THR A 44 1.74 5.60 -7.69
N GLY A 45 2.52 6.68 -7.84
CA GLY A 45 2.00 8.02 -8.09
C GLY A 45 1.24 8.12 -9.41
N ILE A 46 1.77 7.56 -10.49
CA ILE A 46 1.07 7.51 -11.78
C ILE A 46 -0.25 6.75 -11.66
N LEU A 47 -0.24 5.58 -11.01
CA LEU A 47 -1.47 4.81 -10.79
C LEU A 47 -2.49 5.58 -9.94
N ALA A 48 -2.03 6.32 -8.93
CA ALA A 48 -2.90 7.15 -8.11
C ALA A 48 -3.51 8.31 -8.91
N VAL A 49 -2.73 8.97 -9.77
CA VAL A 49 -3.22 10.04 -10.65
C VAL A 49 -4.24 9.50 -11.66
N VAL A 50 -3.94 8.37 -12.29
CA VAL A 50 -4.90 7.72 -13.22
C VAL A 50 -6.19 7.37 -12.47
N ALA A 51 -6.09 6.75 -11.29
CA ALA A 51 -7.26 6.43 -10.48
C ALA A 51 -8.02 7.69 -10.03
N TYR A 52 -7.33 8.80 -9.73
CA TYR A 52 -7.96 10.07 -9.35
C TYR A 52 -8.82 10.64 -10.49
N ILE A 53 -8.30 10.58 -11.72
CA ILE A 53 -8.99 11.09 -12.91
C ILE A 53 -10.23 10.25 -13.19
N PHE A 54 -10.10 8.92 -13.20
CA PHE A 54 -11.17 7.99 -13.52
C PHE A 54 -12.03 7.57 -12.32
N MET A 55 -11.87 8.21 -11.15
CA MET A 55 -12.63 7.83 -9.95
C MET A 55 -14.14 7.97 -10.13
N PRO A 56 -14.68 9.04 -10.72
CA PRO A 56 -16.11 9.16 -10.96
C PRO A 56 -16.65 8.00 -11.79
N GLU A 57 -16.02 7.70 -12.92
CA GLU A 57 -16.45 6.62 -13.84
C GLU A 57 -16.37 5.25 -13.18
N ILE A 58 -15.32 5.00 -12.39
CA ILE A 58 -15.16 3.76 -11.63
C ILE A 58 -16.31 3.59 -10.63
N LEU A 59 -16.64 4.65 -9.89
CA LEU A 59 -17.72 4.60 -8.90
C LEU A 59 -19.10 4.57 -9.53
N ASP A 60 -19.30 5.21 -10.66
CA ASP A 60 -20.53 5.10 -11.45
C ASP A 60 -20.82 3.65 -11.87
N LEU A 61 -19.77 2.94 -12.28
CA LEU A 61 -19.88 1.52 -12.63
C LEU A 61 -20.14 0.62 -11.41
N LEU A 62 -19.44 0.89 -10.29
CA LEU A 62 -19.53 0.05 -9.09
C LEU A 62 -20.77 0.33 -8.23
N MET A 63 -21.26 1.56 -8.26
CA MET A 63 -22.36 2.05 -7.40
C MET A 63 -23.53 2.59 -8.23
N ALA A 64 -23.85 1.91 -9.34
CA ALA A 64 -24.91 2.36 -10.28
C ALA A 64 -26.29 2.57 -9.60
N GLN A 65 -26.57 1.84 -8.52
CA GLN A 65 -27.84 1.92 -7.77
C GLN A 65 -27.80 2.89 -6.57
N ALA A 66 -26.63 3.49 -6.28
CA ALA A 66 -26.51 4.44 -5.18
C ALA A 66 -27.09 5.82 -5.53
N SER A 67 -27.54 6.56 -4.51
CA SER A 67 -27.99 7.95 -4.68
C SER A 67 -26.84 8.83 -5.19
N ALA A 68 -27.18 9.92 -5.90
CA ALA A 68 -26.19 10.87 -6.41
C ALA A 68 -25.31 11.43 -5.27
N GLU A 69 -25.91 11.77 -4.14
CA GLU A 69 -25.22 12.28 -2.95
C GLU A 69 -24.20 11.25 -2.40
N THR A 70 -24.60 9.98 -2.26
CA THR A 70 -23.72 8.91 -1.80
C THR A 70 -22.53 8.71 -2.76
N ARG A 71 -22.78 8.83 -4.05
CA ARG A 71 -21.77 8.67 -5.09
C ARG A 71 -20.75 9.82 -5.05
N GLU A 72 -21.23 11.07 -4.96
CA GLU A 72 -20.37 12.25 -4.85
C GLU A 72 -19.47 12.19 -3.62
N LEU A 73 -20.05 11.88 -2.44
CA LEU A 73 -19.29 11.67 -1.21
C LEU A 73 -18.25 10.55 -1.38
N SER A 74 -18.61 9.45 -2.03
CA SER A 74 -17.68 8.34 -2.27
C SER A 74 -16.51 8.73 -3.17
N VAL A 75 -16.75 9.57 -4.20
CA VAL A 75 -15.68 10.13 -5.05
C VAL A 75 -14.74 11.00 -4.21
N GLU A 76 -15.29 11.90 -3.39
CA GLU A 76 -14.49 12.77 -2.53
C GLU A 76 -13.61 11.97 -1.57
N LEU A 77 -14.19 11.02 -0.84
CA LEU A 77 -13.47 10.16 0.11
C LEU A 77 -12.41 9.31 -0.58
N SER A 78 -12.72 8.73 -1.72
CA SER A 78 -11.79 7.92 -2.50
C SER A 78 -10.59 8.72 -2.99
N ARG A 79 -10.81 9.97 -3.43
CA ARG A 79 -9.72 10.86 -3.87
C ARG A 79 -8.75 11.18 -2.74
N ILE A 80 -9.24 11.37 -1.51
CA ILE A 80 -8.37 11.55 -0.34
C ILE A 80 -7.60 10.26 -0.06
N LEU A 81 -8.26 9.09 -0.13
CA LEU A 81 -7.62 7.80 0.12
C LEU A 81 -6.56 7.41 -0.92
N LEU A 82 -6.54 8.03 -2.11
CA LEU A 82 -5.50 7.78 -3.12
C LEU A 82 -4.10 8.23 -2.69
N TRP A 83 -3.95 9.04 -1.65
CA TRP A 83 -2.66 9.30 -1.02
C TRP A 83 -2.12 8.08 -0.27
N SER A 84 -3.01 7.20 0.21
CA SER A 84 -2.62 6.03 1.00
C SER A 84 -1.69 5.05 0.27
N PRO A 85 -1.92 4.64 -1.00
CA PRO A 85 -1.00 3.77 -1.71
C PRO A 85 0.41 4.33 -1.83
N ILE A 86 0.54 5.65 -2.03
CA ILE A 86 1.84 6.33 -2.15
C ILE A 86 2.58 6.28 -0.82
N LEU A 87 1.91 6.69 0.26
CA LEU A 87 2.48 6.67 1.62
C LEU A 87 2.83 5.25 2.07
N PHE A 88 1.96 4.27 1.80
CA PHE A 88 2.24 2.86 2.07
C PHE A 88 3.44 2.34 1.29
N SER A 89 3.55 2.69 0.01
CA SER A 89 4.66 2.29 -0.85
C SER A 89 6.00 2.79 -0.29
N LEU A 90 6.06 4.07 0.06
CA LEU A 90 7.22 4.68 0.71
C LEU A 90 7.53 4.00 2.04
N ALA A 91 6.56 3.94 2.94
CA ALA A 91 6.74 3.38 4.26
C ALA A 91 7.20 1.91 4.21
N ASN A 92 6.66 1.09 3.31
CA ASN A 92 7.03 -0.32 3.20
C ASN A 92 8.39 -0.53 2.54
N THR A 93 8.83 0.37 1.64
CA THR A 93 10.19 0.33 1.10
C THR A 93 11.20 0.59 2.22
N PHE A 94 10.99 1.61 3.06
CA PHE A 94 11.82 1.85 4.25
C PHE A 94 11.75 0.69 5.23
N SER A 95 10.59 0.11 5.44
CA SER A 95 10.39 -1.06 6.30
C SER A 95 11.25 -2.24 5.90
N SER A 96 11.24 -2.56 4.60
CA SER A 96 12.02 -3.66 4.04
C SER A 96 13.51 -3.44 4.26
N PHE A 97 13.97 -2.21 4.08
CA PHE A 97 15.36 -1.83 4.33
C PHE A 97 15.73 -1.92 5.82
N LEU A 98 14.89 -1.44 6.71
CA LEU A 98 15.08 -1.54 8.16
C LEU A 98 15.14 -3.00 8.61
N MET A 99 14.24 -3.84 8.12
CA MET A 99 14.24 -5.28 8.42
C MET A 99 15.52 -5.97 7.96
N ASP A 100 16.00 -5.67 6.74
CA ASP A 100 17.26 -6.24 6.23
C ASP A 100 18.48 -5.83 7.05
N ASN A 101 18.41 -4.67 7.72
CA ASN A 101 19.43 -4.18 8.63
C ASN A 101 19.13 -4.50 10.11
N LYS A 102 18.17 -5.39 10.42
CA LYS A 102 17.78 -5.86 11.76
C LYS A 102 17.21 -4.77 12.67
N HIS A 103 16.69 -3.68 12.09
CA HIS A 103 15.98 -2.61 12.78
C HIS A 103 14.48 -2.91 12.82
N TYR A 104 14.06 -3.76 13.75
CA TYR A 104 12.69 -4.25 13.84
C TYR A 104 11.73 -3.33 14.59
N PHE A 105 12.24 -2.39 15.41
CA PHE A 105 11.40 -1.54 16.26
C PHE A 105 10.41 -0.69 15.45
N ALA A 106 10.92 0.13 14.53
CA ALA A 106 10.07 0.98 13.71
C ALA A 106 9.18 0.19 12.74
N TYR A 107 9.66 -0.98 12.29
CA TYR A 107 8.84 -1.92 11.53
C TYR A 107 7.60 -2.35 12.31
N SER A 108 7.79 -2.83 13.55
CA SER A 108 6.70 -3.35 14.39
C SER A 108 5.79 -2.25 14.94
N LEU A 109 6.34 -1.06 15.23
CA LEU A 109 5.59 0.08 15.73
C LEU A 109 4.71 0.73 14.64
N GLY A 110 5.11 0.61 13.38
CA GLY A 110 4.41 1.24 12.26
C GLY A 110 2.90 0.95 12.20
N PRO A 111 2.46 -0.34 12.18
CA PRO A 111 1.04 -0.68 12.18
C PRO A 111 0.28 -0.17 13.41
N VAL A 112 0.94 -0.09 14.57
CA VAL A 112 0.33 0.47 15.79
C VAL A 112 0.05 1.94 15.60
N LEU A 113 1.02 2.72 15.13
CA LEU A 113 0.86 4.16 14.87
C LEU A 113 -0.17 4.44 13.77
N TYR A 114 -0.24 3.58 12.75
CA TYR A 114 -1.29 3.65 11.73
C TYR A 114 -2.68 3.56 12.37
N ASN A 115 -2.93 2.56 13.21
CA ASN A 115 -4.21 2.40 13.89
C ASN A 115 -4.48 3.51 14.92
N VAL A 116 -3.46 3.95 15.66
CA VAL A 116 -3.57 5.09 16.59
C VAL A 116 -3.99 6.34 15.83
N GLY A 117 -3.44 6.60 14.65
CA GLY A 117 -3.83 7.74 13.82
C GLY A 117 -5.30 7.71 13.41
N ILE A 118 -5.83 6.54 13.03
CA ILE A 118 -7.24 6.37 12.67
C ILE A 118 -8.13 6.61 13.90
N ILE A 119 -7.82 5.95 15.02
CA ILE A 119 -8.61 6.04 16.26
C ILE A 119 -8.61 7.49 16.79
N ALA A 120 -7.44 8.13 16.81
CA ALA A 120 -7.32 9.51 17.27
C ALA A 120 -8.14 10.47 16.40
N SER A 121 -8.08 10.32 15.08
CA SER A 121 -8.86 11.14 14.15
C SER A 121 -10.39 10.96 14.36
N LEU A 122 -10.82 9.72 14.52
CA LEU A 122 -12.24 9.43 14.80
C LEU A 122 -12.67 10.03 16.14
N PHE A 123 -11.87 9.85 17.18
CA PHE A 123 -12.21 10.34 18.51
C PHE A 123 -12.27 11.88 18.57
N LEU A 124 -11.37 12.55 17.87
CA LEU A 124 -11.25 14.02 17.92
C LEU A 124 -12.19 14.73 16.95
N PHE A 125 -12.48 14.14 15.79
CA PHE A 125 -13.09 14.86 14.67
C PHE A 125 -14.37 14.19 14.12
N ALA A 126 -14.80 13.04 14.63
CA ALA A 126 -16.01 12.39 14.09
C ALA A 126 -17.27 13.25 14.29
N GLY A 127 -17.34 14.06 15.35
CA GLY A 127 -18.47 14.96 15.61
C GLY A 127 -18.63 16.03 14.52
N ASP A 128 -17.51 16.58 14.03
CA ASP A 128 -17.51 17.68 13.05
C ASP A 128 -17.43 17.18 11.61
N LEU A 129 -16.65 16.12 11.37
CA LEU A 129 -16.33 15.63 10.03
C LEU A 129 -17.08 14.36 9.63
N GLY A 130 -17.80 13.73 10.56
CA GLY A 130 -18.50 12.47 10.30
C GLY A 130 -17.54 11.40 9.75
N ILE A 131 -17.95 10.72 8.68
CA ILE A 131 -17.15 9.65 8.04
C ILE A 131 -15.80 10.14 7.46
N LYS A 132 -15.68 11.43 7.13
CA LYS A 132 -14.42 12.01 6.63
C LYS A 132 -13.31 11.91 7.67
N ALA A 133 -13.62 11.92 8.96
CA ALA A 133 -12.65 11.74 10.04
C ALA A 133 -11.90 10.41 9.91
N ALA A 134 -12.57 9.31 9.52
CA ALA A 134 -11.93 8.02 9.30
C ALA A 134 -10.91 8.08 8.16
N VAL A 135 -11.26 8.73 7.06
CA VAL A 135 -10.42 8.86 5.86
C VAL A 135 -9.18 9.71 6.13
N TYR A 136 -9.35 10.84 6.79
CA TYR A 136 -8.22 11.67 7.24
C TYR A 136 -7.35 10.93 8.26
N GLY A 137 -7.96 10.14 9.14
CA GLY A 137 -7.25 9.29 10.09
C GLY A 137 -6.35 8.26 9.42
N VAL A 138 -6.80 7.65 8.32
CA VAL A 138 -5.98 6.73 7.51
C VAL A 138 -4.73 7.44 6.98
N VAL A 139 -4.89 8.62 6.36
CA VAL A 139 -3.75 9.38 5.81
C VAL A 139 -2.82 9.83 6.94
N PHE A 140 -3.36 10.34 8.03
CA PHE A 140 -2.58 10.76 9.20
C PHE A 140 -1.82 9.60 9.83
N GLY A 141 -2.47 8.46 10.03
CA GLY A 141 -1.82 7.25 10.55
C GLY A 141 -0.68 6.76 9.67
N LEU A 142 -0.82 6.84 8.34
CA LEU A 142 0.25 6.52 7.39
C LEU A 142 1.42 7.50 7.47
N ILE A 143 1.16 8.77 7.68
CA ILE A 143 2.20 9.78 7.90
C ILE A 143 2.97 9.45 9.18
N LEU A 144 2.28 9.13 10.29
CA LEU A 144 2.93 8.72 11.54
C LEU A 144 3.79 7.47 11.33
N MET A 145 3.26 6.46 10.65
CA MET A 145 3.99 5.25 10.31
C MET A 145 5.24 5.53 9.47
N LEU A 146 5.13 6.40 8.48
CA LEU A 146 6.28 6.80 7.65
C LEU A 146 7.32 7.57 8.47
N CYS A 147 6.87 8.49 9.32
CA CYS A 147 7.76 9.30 10.16
C CYS A 147 8.62 8.42 11.08
N VAL A 148 8.04 7.45 11.78
CA VAL A 148 8.83 6.58 12.67
C VAL A 148 9.86 5.76 11.90
N ARG A 149 9.53 5.30 10.70
CA ARG A 149 10.46 4.55 9.84
C ARG A 149 11.59 5.42 9.31
N LEU A 150 11.30 6.69 8.96
CA LEU A 150 12.32 7.64 8.55
C LEU A 150 13.25 8.04 9.71
N LEU A 151 12.72 8.18 10.92
CA LEU A 151 13.52 8.46 12.11
C LEU A 151 14.48 7.31 12.40
N ASP A 152 14.01 6.07 12.35
CA ASP A 152 14.86 4.88 12.55
C ASP A 152 15.86 4.71 11.39
N PHE A 153 15.46 4.99 10.15
CA PHE A 153 16.38 4.97 9.00
C PHE A 153 17.56 5.93 9.19
N LYS A 154 17.34 7.12 9.77
CA LYS A 154 18.44 8.07 10.04
C LYS A 154 19.50 7.51 10.98
N THR A 155 19.14 6.60 11.90
CA THR A 155 20.08 5.99 12.83
C THR A 155 21.10 5.08 12.15
N LEU A 156 20.77 4.58 10.94
CA LEU A 156 21.66 3.74 10.14
C LEU A 156 22.80 4.54 9.46
N ASN A 157 22.77 5.86 9.54
CA ASN A 157 23.76 6.75 8.89
C ASN A 157 23.97 6.51 7.39
N PHE A 158 23.01 5.89 6.72
CA PHE A 158 23.07 5.68 5.28
C PHE A 158 22.61 6.93 4.55
N LYS A 159 23.39 7.32 3.54
CA LYS A 159 23.02 8.41 2.65
C LYS A 159 22.30 7.84 1.44
N LEU A 160 21.01 8.18 1.30
CA LEU A 160 20.30 7.94 0.04
C LEU A 160 21.02 8.68 -1.09
N ARG A 161 21.27 7.98 -2.18
CA ARG A 161 21.84 8.56 -3.39
C ARG A 161 20.71 8.86 -4.36
N PHE A 162 20.69 10.05 -4.96
CA PHE A 162 19.75 10.37 -6.03
C PHE A 162 20.12 9.58 -7.29
N ARG A 163 19.69 8.32 -7.33
CA ARG A 163 19.88 7.42 -8.48
C ARG A 163 18.50 6.99 -8.98
N PHE A 164 18.18 7.39 -10.20
CA PHE A 164 16.87 7.14 -10.79
C PHE A 164 16.78 5.76 -11.44
N TRP A 165 17.93 5.14 -11.74
CA TRP A 165 17.98 3.87 -12.44
C TRP A 165 19.21 3.05 -12.03
N ASP A 166 18.99 1.75 -11.85
CA ASP A 166 20.03 0.76 -11.59
C ASP A 166 19.79 -0.49 -12.46
N LYS A 167 20.87 -1.20 -12.83
CA LYS A 167 20.77 -2.41 -13.66
C LYS A 167 19.87 -3.49 -13.05
N HIS A 168 19.83 -3.60 -11.72
CA HIS A 168 19.04 -4.58 -11.00
C HIS A 168 17.54 -4.20 -10.97
N ILE A 169 17.19 -2.94 -11.27
CA ILE A 169 15.78 -2.51 -11.41
C ILE A 169 15.13 -3.23 -12.59
N VAL A 170 15.82 -3.39 -13.71
CA VAL A 170 15.27 -4.11 -14.87
C VAL A 170 14.98 -5.57 -14.52
N GLU A 171 15.87 -6.24 -13.78
CA GLU A 171 15.66 -7.61 -13.31
C GLU A 171 14.46 -7.65 -12.35
N SER A 172 14.38 -6.71 -11.42
CA SER A 172 13.26 -6.58 -10.49
C SER A 172 11.92 -6.32 -11.19
N LEU A 173 11.89 -5.47 -12.21
CA LEU A 173 10.69 -5.21 -13.00
C LEU A 173 10.21 -6.45 -13.75
N LYS A 174 11.10 -7.22 -14.34
CA LYS A 174 10.75 -8.50 -14.98
C LYS A 174 10.11 -9.46 -13.98
N LEU A 175 10.71 -9.63 -12.80
CA LEU A 175 10.15 -10.47 -11.74
C LEU A 175 8.81 -9.91 -11.20
N ALA A 176 8.68 -8.59 -11.12
CA ALA A 176 7.46 -7.93 -10.68
C ALA A 176 6.27 -8.23 -11.59
N VAL A 177 6.46 -8.29 -12.92
CA VAL A 177 5.38 -8.64 -13.87
C VAL A 177 4.78 -10.01 -13.54
N PHE A 178 5.61 -11.03 -13.35
CA PHE A 178 5.14 -12.37 -12.98
C PHE A 178 4.45 -12.38 -11.61
N LYS A 179 5.01 -11.62 -10.65
CA LYS A 179 4.40 -11.51 -9.32
C LYS A 179 3.06 -10.80 -9.35
N VAL A 180 2.94 -9.72 -10.12
CA VAL A 180 1.67 -9.01 -10.32
C VAL A 180 0.64 -9.91 -10.99
N ALA A 181 1.01 -10.66 -12.03
CA ALA A 181 0.12 -11.62 -12.68
C ALA A 181 -0.41 -12.66 -11.68
N SER A 182 0.47 -13.22 -10.84
CA SER A 182 0.07 -14.15 -9.78
C SER A 182 -0.92 -13.53 -8.80
N ILE A 183 -0.67 -12.29 -8.36
CA ILE A 183 -1.57 -11.58 -7.43
C ILE A 183 -2.91 -11.30 -8.08
N LEU A 184 -2.92 -10.87 -9.35
CA LEU A 184 -4.17 -10.62 -10.09
C LEU A 184 -5.02 -11.89 -10.21
N THR A 185 -4.40 -13.04 -10.48
CA THR A 185 -5.11 -14.33 -10.53
C THR A 185 -5.81 -14.63 -9.20
N VAL A 186 -5.13 -14.44 -8.06
CA VAL A 186 -5.73 -14.60 -6.74
C VAL A 186 -6.86 -13.60 -6.51
N GLN A 187 -6.68 -12.33 -6.89
CA GLN A 187 -7.71 -11.30 -6.71
C GLN A 187 -8.96 -11.59 -7.56
N ILE A 188 -8.78 -12.02 -8.80
CA ILE A 188 -9.90 -12.43 -9.67
C ILE A 188 -10.65 -13.60 -9.04
N SER A 189 -9.95 -14.60 -8.52
CA SER A 189 -10.58 -15.74 -7.81
C SER A 189 -11.42 -15.24 -6.63
N VAL A 190 -10.86 -14.37 -5.79
CA VAL A 190 -11.60 -13.78 -4.65
C VAL A 190 -12.83 -13.00 -5.11
N MET A 191 -12.73 -12.24 -6.20
CA MET A 191 -13.87 -11.50 -6.76
C MET A 191 -14.97 -12.45 -7.24
N VAL A 192 -14.61 -13.51 -7.96
CA VAL A 192 -15.56 -14.53 -8.44
C VAL A 192 -16.25 -15.21 -7.27
N PHE A 193 -15.50 -15.67 -6.26
CA PHE A 193 -16.08 -16.30 -5.07
C PHE A 193 -16.98 -15.34 -4.29
N SER A 194 -16.59 -14.06 -4.17
CA SER A 194 -17.41 -13.05 -3.52
C SER A 194 -18.70 -12.77 -4.29
N TYR A 195 -18.64 -12.72 -5.61
CA TYR A 195 -19.81 -12.54 -6.47
C TYR A 195 -20.79 -13.73 -6.33
N VAL A 196 -20.28 -14.97 -6.38
CA VAL A 196 -21.10 -16.17 -6.18
C VAL A 196 -21.71 -16.17 -4.78
N ALA A 197 -20.93 -15.87 -3.73
CA ALA A 197 -21.43 -15.80 -2.36
C ALA A 197 -22.51 -14.73 -2.18
N PHE A 198 -22.39 -13.59 -2.89
CA PHE A 198 -23.39 -12.53 -2.88
C PHE A 198 -24.71 -12.94 -3.57
N SER A 199 -24.65 -13.79 -4.58
CA SER A 199 -25.82 -14.30 -5.32
C SER A 199 -26.56 -15.44 -4.61
N LEU A 200 -26.02 -15.96 -3.49
CA LEU A 200 -26.66 -16.95 -2.65
C LEU A 200 -27.57 -16.32 -1.59
N ILE A 201 -27.98 -17.10 -0.60
CA ILE A 201 -28.85 -16.64 0.50
C ILE A 201 -28.16 -15.53 1.33
N GLU A 202 -28.96 -14.69 1.98
CA GLU A 202 -28.46 -13.65 2.88
C GLU A 202 -27.49 -14.21 3.93
N GLY A 203 -26.37 -13.52 4.13
CA GLY A 203 -25.31 -13.96 5.05
C GLY A 203 -24.20 -14.82 4.43
N SER A 204 -24.37 -15.39 3.23
CA SER A 204 -23.36 -16.22 2.58
C SER A 204 -22.04 -15.47 2.34
N LEU A 205 -22.10 -14.20 1.95
CA LEU A 205 -20.90 -13.36 1.78
C LEU A 205 -20.18 -13.13 3.10
N SER A 206 -20.90 -12.93 4.18
CA SER A 206 -20.31 -12.78 5.52
C SER A 206 -19.66 -14.08 5.98
N ALA A 207 -20.33 -15.21 5.81
CA ALA A 207 -19.78 -16.54 6.12
C ALA A 207 -18.50 -16.83 5.31
N TYR A 208 -18.50 -16.52 4.02
CA TYR A 208 -17.30 -16.63 3.17
C TYR A 208 -16.13 -15.77 3.68
N ASN A 209 -16.41 -14.51 4.03
CA ASN A 209 -15.37 -13.62 4.54
C ASN A 209 -14.81 -14.08 5.89
N TYR A 210 -15.66 -14.60 6.79
CA TYR A 210 -15.19 -15.18 8.05
C TYR A 210 -14.33 -16.44 7.81
N ALA A 211 -14.76 -17.36 6.96
CA ALA A 211 -13.99 -18.56 6.61
C ALA A 211 -12.63 -18.20 6.00
N LYS A 212 -12.59 -17.21 5.10
CA LYS A 212 -11.36 -16.70 4.50
C LYS A 212 -10.40 -16.09 5.53
N ASN A 213 -10.91 -15.32 6.50
CA ASN A 213 -10.09 -14.72 7.55
C ASN A 213 -9.49 -15.76 8.51
N VAL A 214 -10.13 -16.92 8.68
CA VAL A 214 -9.58 -18.03 9.48
C VAL A 214 -8.48 -18.77 8.72
N GLN A 215 -8.56 -18.80 7.39
CA GLN A 215 -7.60 -19.49 6.54
C GLN A 215 -6.33 -18.67 6.24
N SER A 216 -6.36 -17.36 6.38
CA SER A 216 -5.25 -16.42 6.09
C SER A 216 -4.33 -16.25 7.29
#